data_46ef052f9de2969d7ed936d1663ceb39
#
_entry.id   46ef052f9de2969d7ed936d1663ceb39
#
_cell.length_a   1.000
_cell.length_b   1.000
_cell.length_c   1.000
_cell.angle_alpha   90.00
_cell.angle_beta   90.00
_cell.angle_gamma   90.00
#
_symmetry.space_group_name_H-M   'P 1'
#
loop_
_entity.id
_entity.type
_entity.pdbx_description
1 polymer ?
#
loop_
_entity_poly.entity_id
_entity_poly.type
_entity_poly.pdbx_seq_one_letter_code
_entity_poly.pdbx_strand_id
1 'polypeptide(L)'
;MRIVKLTAESKKGLLEDLLQRSPNHYGQYESAVAEIIEMVKKGGDEALFSYTEKFDHCKMDAAHIRVTREEIDEAYQKVDADFVEVMKKSAANIRAFHEKQLRNSWFDPKPDGTILGMKILPIAIAGVYVPGGKAAYPSSVLMNVLPAKVAGVERIIMTTPPGADGKVNPGTLVAAHIAGVDEIYKVGGAQAIAAMAFGTQSIPKVDKITGPGNIFVALAKKACFGYVSIDSIAGPSEILVIADETANPRYVAADLLSQAEHDELASAILITTSKTLADQVSIEVDRFVANLSRREIIEKSLNNYGYILLVDSLDEAADTANEIASEHLEILTKDPFAMMTKIRNAGAIFLGEYSSEPLGDYFAGPNHVLPTNGTARFFSPLNVDDFLKKTSIISYSRPALEKIHQDIECFAENEGLTAHANSIRVRFEKED
;
A
#
# COMPACT_ATOMS: atom_id res chain seq x y z
N MET A 1 9.50 -7.77 26.34
CA MET A 1 8.67 -6.58 25.96
C MET A 1 8.35 -5.72 27.18
N ARG A 2 8.06 -4.43 26.98
CA ARG A 2 7.70 -3.50 28.06
C ARG A 2 6.22 -3.66 28.44
N ILE A 3 5.94 -4.10 29.69
CA ILE A 3 4.56 -4.17 30.20
C ILE A 3 4.27 -2.84 30.91
N VAL A 4 3.27 -2.10 30.42
CA VAL A 4 2.94 -0.75 30.88
C VAL A 4 1.43 -0.66 31.15
N LYS A 5 1.03 -0.11 32.32
CA LYS A 5 -0.37 0.26 32.50
C LYS A 5 -0.70 1.49 31.64
N LEU A 6 -1.81 1.44 30.91
CA LEU A 6 -2.23 2.56 30.08
C LEU A 6 -2.68 3.73 30.99
N THR A 7 -2.08 4.88 30.76
CA THR A 7 -2.41 6.16 31.34
C THR A 7 -2.33 7.21 30.23
N ALA A 8 -2.85 8.41 30.48
CA ALA A 8 -2.73 9.49 29.50
C ALA A 8 -1.26 9.80 29.14
N GLU A 9 -0.34 9.69 30.10
CA GLU A 9 1.09 9.93 29.90
C GLU A 9 1.75 8.80 29.10
N SER A 10 1.52 7.52 29.49
CA SER A 10 2.12 6.37 28.75
C SER A 10 1.57 6.25 27.33
N LYS A 11 0.29 6.57 27.10
CA LYS A 11 -0.31 6.63 25.78
C LYS A 11 0.32 7.73 24.92
N LYS A 12 0.51 8.93 25.48
CA LYS A 12 1.18 10.03 24.77
C LYS A 12 2.61 9.65 24.37
N GLY A 13 3.39 9.08 25.30
CA GLY A 13 4.75 8.62 25.01
C GLY A 13 4.80 7.56 23.91
N LEU A 14 3.88 6.58 23.95
CA LEU A 14 3.77 5.58 22.90
C LEU A 14 3.48 6.19 21.52
N LEU A 15 2.52 7.11 21.43
CA LEU A 15 2.18 7.76 20.17
C LEU A 15 3.33 8.61 19.65
N GLU A 16 4.07 9.29 20.51
CA GLU A 16 5.27 10.04 20.14
C GLU A 16 6.37 9.10 19.60
N ASP A 17 6.62 7.97 20.26
CA ASP A 17 7.59 6.95 19.79
C ASP A 17 7.21 6.40 18.42
N LEU A 18 5.93 6.09 18.20
CA LEU A 18 5.45 5.59 16.90
C LEU A 18 5.59 6.63 15.78
N LEU A 19 5.32 7.91 16.07
CA LEU A 19 5.46 8.99 15.09
C LEU A 19 6.90 9.21 14.64
N GLN A 20 7.90 8.96 15.50
CA GLN A 20 9.32 9.08 15.13
C GLN A 20 9.74 8.12 14.01
N ARG A 21 9.00 7.02 13.81
CA ARG A 21 9.22 6.03 12.74
C ARG A 21 8.73 6.51 11.37
N SER A 22 8.04 7.64 11.32
CA SER A 22 7.45 8.14 10.08
C SER A 22 8.51 8.59 9.08
N PRO A 23 8.36 8.26 7.78
CA PRO A 23 9.21 8.77 6.70
C PRO A 23 9.30 10.30 6.63
N ASN A 24 8.37 11.02 7.28
CA ASN A 24 8.40 12.48 7.36
C ASN A 24 9.56 13.02 8.23
N HIS A 25 10.22 12.19 9.03
CA HIS A 25 11.37 12.56 9.86
C HIS A 25 12.72 12.28 9.20
N TYR A 26 12.76 11.79 7.96
CA TYR A 26 13.98 11.43 7.24
C TYR A 26 14.49 12.52 6.27
N GLY A 27 14.29 13.80 6.61
CA GLY A 27 14.69 14.96 5.79
C GLY A 27 16.15 14.96 5.31
N GLN A 28 17.05 14.28 6.05
CA GLN A 28 18.45 14.13 5.64
C GLN A 28 18.64 13.37 4.30
N TYR A 29 17.69 12.56 3.88
CA TYR A 29 17.74 11.83 2.60
C TYR A 29 16.98 12.53 1.47
N GLU A 30 16.17 13.56 1.76
CA GLU A 30 15.33 14.23 0.76
C GLU A 30 16.18 14.92 -0.32
N SER A 31 17.28 15.54 0.05
CA SER A 31 18.17 16.21 -0.92
C SER A 31 18.80 15.22 -1.91
N ALA A 32 19.25 14.06 -1.43
CA ALA A 32 19.81 13.02 -2.29
C ALA A 32 18.76 12.43 -3.24
N VAL A 33 17.53 12.22 -2.74
CA VAL A 33 16.41 11.74 -3.57
C VAL A 33 16.02 12.77 -4.62
N ALA A 34 15.97 14.06 -4.25
CA ALA A 34 15.67 15.15 -5.19
C ALA A 34 16.72 15.25 -6.31
N GLU A 35 18.00 15.10 -5.98
CA GLU A 35 19.09 15.05 -6.96
C GLU A 35 18.89 13.88 -7.94
N ILE A 36 18.62 12.66 -7.45
CA ILE A 36 18.40 11.48 -8.28
C ILE A 36 17.22 11.73 -9.24
N ILE A 37 16.11 12.24 -8.74
CA ILE A 37 14.91 12.52 -9.55
C ILE A 37 15.24 13.51 -10.67
N GLU A 38 15.89 14.63 -10.36
CA GLU A 38 16.25 15.64 -11.36
C GLU A 38 17.26 15.12 -12.39
N MET A 39 18.21 14.29 -11.97
CA MET A 39 19.17 13.68 -12.89
C MET A 39 18.50 12.70 -13.86
N VAL A 40 17.61 11.82 -13.36
CA VAL A 40 16.86 10.88 -14.24
C VAL A 40 15.92 11.65 -15.17
N LYS A 41 15.23 12.68 -14.69
CA LYS A 41 14.35 13.53 -15.49
C LYS A 41 15.08 14.24 -16.64
N LYS A 42 16.31 14.66 -16.45
CA LYS A 42 17.13 15.34 -17.48
C LYS A 42 17.91 14.39 -18.36
N GLY A 43 18.50 13.36 -17.77
CA GLY A 43 19.46 12.46 -18.44
C GLY A 43 18.84 11.15 -18.94
N GLY A 44 17.56 10.84 -18.58
CA GLY A 44 16.89 9.64 -19.02
C GLY A 44 17.66 8.36 -18.69
N ASP A 45 17.82 7.48 -19.67
CA ASP A 45 18.49 6.18 -19.53
C ASP A 45 19.95 6.29 -19.08
N GLU A 46 20.68 7.30 -19.51
CA GLU A 46 22.10 7.49 -19.12
C GLU A 46 22.23 7.68 -17.60
N ALA A 47 21.40 8.54 -17.04
CA ALA A 47 21.37 8.75 -15.59
C ALA A 47 20.87 7.50 -14.85
N LEU A 48 19.84 6.83 -15.41
CA LEU A 48 19.28 5.62 -14.84
C LEU A 48 20.32 4.49 -14.73
N PHE A 49 21.09 4.24 -15.79
CA PHE A 49 22.14 3.22 -15.82
C PHE A 49 23.29 3.56 -14.89
N SER A 50 23.70 4.84 -14.84
CA SER A 50 24.74 5.30 -13.90
C SER A 50 24.36 5.06 -12.43
N TYR A 51 23.12 5.33 -12.05
CA TYR A 51 22.65 5.05 -10.69
C TYR A 51 22.48 3.55 -10.42
N THR A 52 22.08 2.75 -11.40
CA THR A 52 22.02 1.29 -11.26
C THR A 52 23.41 0.70 -11.05
N GLU A 53 24.44 1.16 -11.79
CA GLU A 53 25.82 0.74 -11.56
C GLU A 53 26.30 1.16 -10.17
N LYS A 54 25.97 2.39 -9.74
CA LYS A 54 26.39 2.94 -8.44
C LYS A 54 25.78 2.21 -7.24
N PHE A 55 24.49 1.88 -7.30
CA PHE A 55 23.74 1.37 -6.14
C PHE A 55 23.53 -0.14 -6.15
N ASP A 56 23.34 -0.72 -7.33
CA ASP A 56 23.08 -2.15 -7.49
C ASP A 56 24.35 -2.91 -7.93
N HIS A 57 25.47 -2.18 -8.18
CA HIS A 57 26.76 -2.73 -8.65
C HIS A 57 26.62 -3.54 -9.93
N CYS A 58 25.68 -3.16 -10.78
CA CYS A 58 25.36 -3.83 -12.04
C CYS A 58 25.41 -2.83 -13.18
N LYS A 59 26.28 -3.11 -14.18
CA LYS A 59 26.29 -2.36 -15.44
C LYS A 59 25.06 -2.73 -16.26
N MET A 60 24.30 -1.72 -16.63
CA MET A 60 23.07 -1.86 -17.38
C MET A 60 23.11 -1.01 -18.63
N ASP A 61 22.39 -1.44 -19.67
CA ASP A 61 22.19 -0.69 -20.90
C ASP A 61 20.75 -0.92 -21.43
N ALA A 62 20.39 -0.23 -22.51
CA ALA A 62 19.06 -0.30 -23.09
C ALA A 62 18.70 -1.70 -23.65
N ALA A 63 19.69 -2.52 -24.02
CA ALA A 63 19.45 -3.87 -24.53
C ALA A 63 19.18 -4.89 -23.41
N HIS A 64 19.70 -4.64 -22.21
CA HIS A 64 19.67 -5.59 -21.10
C HIS A 64 18.77 -5.18 -19.94
N ILE A 65 18.27 -3.92 -19.90
CA ILE A 65 17.42 -3.45 -18.80
C ILE A 65 16.08 -4.20 -18.71
N ARG A 66 15.51 -4.61 -19.83
CA ARG A 66 14.25 -5.37 -19.86
C ARG A 66 14.50 -6.86 -19.68
N VAL A 67 13.72 -7.48 -18.81
CA VAL A 67 13.72 -8.95 -18.63
C VAL A 67 13.20 -9.61 -19.90
N THR A 68 13.91 -10.65 -20.37
CA THR A 68 13.53 -11.42 -21.56
C THR A 68 12.64 -12.61 -21.21
N ARG A 69 12.04 -13.21 -22.22
CA ARG A 69 11.25 -14.43 -22.06
C ARG A 69 12.09 -15.60 -21.56
N GLU A 70 13.32 -15.70 -22.07
CA GLU A 70 14.29 -16.72 -21.70
C GLU A 70 14.65 -16.62 -20.21
N GLU A 71 14.82 -15.41 -19.67
CA GLU A 71 15.07 -15.22 -18.24
C GLU A 71 13.88 -15.69 -17.36
N ILE A 72 12.65 -15.51 -17.84
CA ILE A 72 11.45 -16.01 -17.17
C ILE A 72 11.42 -17.56 -17.22
N ASP A 73 11.70 -18.15 -18.38
CA ASP A 73 11.71 -19.60 -18.55
C ASP A 73 12.83 -20.26 -17.71
N GLU A 74 14.01 -19.64 -17.63
CA GLU A 74 15.07 -20.03 -16.69
C GLU A 74 14.62 -19.93 -15.21
N ALA A 75 13.84 -18.91 -14.86
CA ALA A 75 13.34 -18.73 -13.49
C ALA A 75 12.43 -19.89 -13.08
N TYR A 76 11.56 -20.36 -13.97
CA TYR A 76 10.71 -21.53 -13.70
C TYR A 76 11.51 -22.82 -13.46
N GLN A 77 12.70 -22.94 -14.03
CA GLN A 77 13.56 -24.10 -13.80
C GLN A 77 14.27 -24.05 -12.43
N LYS A 78 14.36 -22.86 -11.82
CA LYS A 78 15.07 -22.63 -10.54
C LYS A 78 14.13 -22.59 -9.33
N VAL A 79 12.86 -22.31 -9.55
CA VAL A 79 11.85 -22.23 -8.49
C VAL A 79 11.23 -23.62 -8.30
N ASP A 80 11.07 -24.01 -7.04
CA ASP A 80 10.42 -25.27 -6.66
C ASP A 80 9.01 -25.34 -7.27
N ALA A 81 8.66 -26.48 -7.88
CA ALA A 81 7.38 -26.66 -8.54
C ALA A 81 6.19 -26.56 -7.57
N ASP A 82 6.35 -27.06 -6.35
CA ASP A 82 5.31 -26.97 -5.32
C ASP A 82 5.09 -25.52 -4.91
N PHE A 83 6.17 -24.73 -4.81
CA PHE A 83 6.06 -23.31 -4.53
C PHE A 83 5.38 -22.53 -5.67
N VAL A 84 5.61 -22.89 -6.93
CA VAL A 84 4.87 -22.32 -8.08
C VAL A 84 3.37 -22.58 -7.95
N GLU A 85 2.97 -23.80 -7.56
CA GLU A 85 1.55 -24.12 -7.35
C GLU A 85 0.96 -23.37 -6.14
N VAL A 86 1.72 -23.16 -5.07
CA VAL A 86 1.32 -22.32 -3.93
C VAL A 86 1.08 -20.86 -4.38
N MET A 87 1.99 -20.29 -5.18
CA MET A 87 1.81 -18.94 -5.73
C MET A 87 0.57 -18.81 -6.61
N LYS A 88 0.28 -19.82 -7.44
CA LYS A 88 -0.96 -19.83 -8.27
C LYS A 88 -2.23 -19.86 -7.42
N LYS A 89 -2.25 -20.66 -6.34
CA LYS A 89 -3.39 -20.69 -5.40
C LYS A 89 -3.58 -19.36 -4.70
N SER A 90 -2.49 -18.77 -4.20
CA SER A 90 -2.51 -17.42 -3.61
C SER A 90 -3.04 -16.38 -4.61
N ALA A 91 -2.52 -16.38 -5.82
CA ALA A 91 -2.98 -15.49 -6.89
C ALA A 91 -4.48 -15.63 -7.20
N ALA A 92 -4.99 -16.86 -7.18
CA ALA A 92 -6.43 -17.11 -7.37
C ALA A 92 -7.28 -16.51 -6.23
N ASN A 93 -6.85 -16.67 -4.98
CA ASN A 93 -7.55 -16.11 -3.82
C ASN A 93 -7.54 -14.56 -3.86
N ILE A 94 -6.39 -13.96 -4.16
CA ILE A 94 -6.25 -12.50 -4.28
C ILE A 94 -7.17 -11.98 -5.40
N ARG A 95 -7.17 -12.61 -6.56
CA ARG A 95 -8.04 -12.24 -7.67
C ARG A 95 -9.52 -12.32 -7.28
N ALA A 96 -9.95 -13.45 -6.70
CA ALA A 96 -11.34 -13.68 -6.29
C ALA A 96 -11.83 -12.66 -5.25
N PHE A 97 -10.95 -12.21 -4.35
CA PHE A 97 -11.26 -11.14 -3.39
C PHE A 97 -11.44 -9.80 -4.10
N HIS A 98 -10.49 -9.43 -4.95
CA HIS A 98 -10.50 -8.13 -5.64
C HIS A 98 -11.60 -8.02 -6.70
N GLU A 99 -12.03 -9.10 -7.33
CA GLU A 99 -13.16 -9.11 -8.28
C GLU A 99 -14.46 -8.58 -7.65
N LYS A 100 -14.64 -8.74 -6.33
CA LYS A 100 -15.80 -8.20 -5.60
C LYS A 100 -15.77 -6.68 -5.43
N GLN A 101 -14.65 -6.04 -5.73
CA GLN A 101 -14.46 -4.58 -5.62
C GLN A 101 -14.75 -3.85 -6.94
N LEU A 102 -15.02 -4.58 -8.02
CA LEU A 102 -15.32 -3.98 -9.33
C LEU A 102 -16.53 -3.07 -9.27
N ARG A 103 -16.43 -1.93 -9.92
CA ARG A 103 -17.50 -0.93 -10.04
C ARG A 103 -17.84 -0.68 -11.50
N ASN A 104 -19.13 -0.49 -11.78
CA ASN A 104 -19.63 -0.16 -13.10
C ASN A 104 -19.90 1.35 -13.25
N SER A 105 -19.71 1.87 -14.46
CA SER A 105 -20.26 3.18 -14.85
C SER A 105 -21.79 3.17 -14.71
N TRP A 106 -22.36 4.33 -14.38
CA TRP A 106 -23.79 4.46 -14.22
C TRP A 106 -24.31 5.77 -14.78
N PHE A 107 -25.58 5.78 -15.18
CA PHE A 107 -26.32 6.92 -15.68
C PHE A 107 -27.67 6.98 -14.97
N ASP A 108 -28.10 8.19 -14.63
CA ASP A 108 -29.39 8.51 -14.00
C ASP A 108 -30.19 9.45 -14.92
N PRO A 109 -30.96 8.92 -15.88
CA PRO A 109 -31.79 9.71 -16.76
C PRO A 109 -33.03 10.21 -16.03
N LYS A 110 -33.38 11.50 -16.24
CA LYS A 110 -34.57 12.16 -15.71
C LYS A 110 -35.63 12.33 -16.80
N PRO A 111 -36.93 12.46 -16.44
CA PRO A 111 -38.02 12.64 -17.41
C PRO A 111 -37.89 13.89 -18.28
N ASP A 112 -37.19 14.91 -17.82
CA ASP A 112 -36.95 16.18 -18.55
C ASP A 112 -35.77 16.11 -19.53
N GLY A 113 -35.15 14.94 -19.71
CA GLY A 113 -34.02 14.71 -20.59
C GLY A 113 -32.67 15.03 -19.97
N THR A 114 -32.60 15.36 -18.67
CA THR A 114 -31.34 15.44 -17.93
C THR A 114 -30.76 14.05 -17.73
N ILE A 115 -29.45 13.89 -17.96
CA ILE A 115 -28.70 12.68 -17.64
C ILE A 115 -27.50 13.08 -16.78
N LEU A 116 -27.46 12.58 -15.56
CA LEU A 116 -26.27 12.64 -14.72
C LEU A 116 -25.65 11.23 -14.65
N GLY A 117 -24.33 11.17 -14.55
CA GLY A 117 -23.70 9.87 -14.52
C GLY A 117 -22.24 9.91 -14.05
N MET A 118 -21.68 8.74 -13.93
CA MET A 118 -20.25 8.57 -13.64
C MET A 118 -19.68 7.51 -14.58
N LYS A 119 -18.68 7.89 -15.35
CA LYS A 119 -17.86 7.00 -16.16
C LYS A 119 -16.71 6.50 -15.30
N ILE A 120 -16.59 5.19 -15.13
CA ILE A 120 -15.53 4.52 -14.37
C ILE A 120 -14.67 3.74 -15.34
N LEU A 121 -13.39 4.06 -15.40
CA LEU A 121 -12.42 3.43 -16.29
C LEU A 121 -11.11 3.16 -15.55
N PRO A 122 -10.37 2.11 -15.92
CA PRO A 122 -9.02 1.93 -15.43
C PRO A 122 -8.09 3.07 -15.89
N ILE A 123 -7.00 3.27 -15.14
CA ILE A 123 -5.83 4.01 -15.64
C ILE A 123 -5.19 3.23 -16.80
N ALA A 124 -4.42 3.89 -17.65
CA ALA A 124 -3.84 3.24 -18.82
C ALA A 124 -2.62 2.39 -18.46
N ILE A 125 -1.70 2.93 -17.66
CA ILE A 125 -0.44 2.25 -17.31
C ILE A 125 -0.21 2.30 -15.81
N ALA A 126 -0.03 1.12 -15.19
CA ALA A 126 0.40 1.01 -13.80
C ALA A 126 1.88 0.60 -13.72
N GLY A 127 2.63 1.24 -12.82
CA GLY A 127 3.99 0.87 -12.46
C GLY A 127 4.00 0.18 -11.09
N VAL A 128 4.61 -0.99 -11.02
CA VAL A 128 4.78 -1.74 -9.78
C VAL A 128 6.25 -1.76 -9.40
N TYR A 129 6.56 -1.26 -8.22
CA TYR A 129 7.91 -1.38 -7.65
C TYR A 129 7.96 -2.59 -6.73
N VAL A 130 8.93 -3.47 -6.96
CA VAL A 130 9.18 -4.63 -6.10
C VAL A 130 10.60 -4.55 -5.58
N PRO A 131 10.81 -4.52 -4.25
CA PRO A 131 12.14 -4.45 -3.68
C PRO A 131 12.93 -5.73 -4.00
N GLY A 132 14.23 -5.57 -4.18
CA GLY A 132 15.20 -6.64 -4.24
C GLY A 132 16.09 -6.63 -2.99
N GLY A 133 17.13 -7.44 -2.97
CA GLY A 133 18.12 -7.50 -1.91
C GLY A 133 18.09 -8.81 -1.11
N LYS A 134 18.18 -8.74 0.24
CA LYS A 134 18.33 -9.93 1.10
C LYS A 134 17.11 -10.87 1.09
N ALA A 135 15.93 -10.40 0.72
CA ALA A 135 14.72 -11.20 0.61
C ALA A 135 14.03 -10.94 -0.72
N ALA A 136 13.48 -11.98 -1.33
CA ALA A 136 12.56 -11.87 -2.44
C ALA A 136 11.12 -11.78 -1.89
N TYR A 137 10.29 -10.99 -2.57
CA TYR A 137 8.90 -10.79 -2.16
C TYR A 137 7.91 -11.15 -3.30
N PRO A 138 7.79 -12.43 -3.68
CA PRO A 138 6.82 -12.87 -4.69
C PRO A 138 5.39 -12.48 -4.33
N SER A 139 5.04 -12.50 -3.04
CA SER A 139 3.73 -12.06 -2.53
C SER A 139 3.45 -10.60 -2.86
N SER A 140 4.42 -9.70 -2.71
CA SER A 140 4.26 -8.29 -3.05
C SER A 140 4.03 -8.07 -4.54
N VAL A 141 4.58 -8.94 -5.41
CA VAL A 141 4.25 -8.91 -6.84
C VAL A 141 2.77 -9.21 -7.04
N LEU A 142 2.28 -10.32 -6.47
CA LEU A 142 0.87 -10.73 -6.60
C LEU A 142 -0.07 -9.65 -6.06
N MET A 143 0.21 -9.12 -4.88
CA MET A 143 -0.62 -8.13 -4.19
C MET A 143 -0.68 -6.77 -4.89
N ASN A 144 0.36 -6.37 -5.61
CA ASN A 144 0.36 -5.11 -6.35
C ASN A 144 -0.22 -5.26 -7.77
N VAL A 145 0.04 -6.38 -8.44
CA VAL A 145 -0.32 -6.58 -9.85
C VAL A 145 -1.78 -7.03 -10.01
N LEU A 146 -2.24 -7.96 -9.18
CA LEU A 146 -3.56 -8.57 -9.37
C LEU A 146 -4.73 -7.58 -9.25
N PRO A 147 -4.79 -6.65 -8.27
CA PRO A 147 -5.84 -5.63 -8.26
C PRO A 147 -5.81 -4.72 -9.49
N ALA A 148 -4.63 -4.40 -10.04
CA ALA A 148 -4.51 -3.64 -11.29
C ALA A 148 -5.06 -4.44 -12.49
N LYS A 149 -4.75 -5.74 -12.57
CA LYS A 149 -5.32 -6.63 -13.62
C LYS A 149 -6.83 -6.77 -13.49
N VAL A 150 -7.35 -6.91 -12.28
CA VAL A 150 -8.80 -6.98 -12.02
C VAL A 150 -9.48 -5.66 -12.40
N ALA A 151 -8.85 -4.51 -12.12
CA ALA A 151 -9.34 -3.19 -12.54
C ALA A 151 -9.41 -3.03 -14.06
N GLY A 152 -8.70 -3.87 -14.83
CA GLY A 152 -8.63 -3.81 -16.29
C GLY A 152 -7.54 -2.85 -16.81
N VAL A 153 -6.49 -2.59 -16.04
CA VAL A 153 -5.33 -1.82 -16.51
C VAL A 153 -4.71 -2.52 -17.68
N GLU A 154 -4.56 -1.81 -18.82
CA GLU A 154 -4.12 -2.40 -20.09
C GLU A 154 -2.64 -2.79 -20.06
N ARG A 155 -1.80 -1.98 -19.43
CA ARG A 155 -0.35 -2.19 -19.37
C ARG A 155 0.17 -2.03 -17.95
N ILE A 156 0.80 -3.10 -17.43
CA ILE A 156 1.43 -3.12 -16.12
C ILE A 156 2.91 -3.36 -16.30
N ILE A 157 3.72 -2.39 -15.90
CA ILE A 157 5.17 -2.53 -15.87
C ILE A 157 5.64 -2.75 -14.45
N MET A 158 6.70 -3.52 -14.29
CA MET A 158 7.32 -3.77 -12.99
C MET A 158 8.79 -3.36 -13.02
N THR A 159 9.25 -2.69 -11.97
CA THR A 159 10.67 -2.43 -11.74
C THR A 159 11.13 -3.16 -10.49
N THR A 160 12.30 -3.77 -10.55
CA THR A 160 12.94 -4.47 -9.43
C THR A 160 14.45 -4.42 -9.61
N PRO A 161 15.25 -4.18 -8.55
CA PRO A 161 16.69 -4.11 -8.68
C PRO A 161 17.27 -5.46 -9.13
N PRO A 162 18.26 -5.46 -10.03
CA PRO A 162 19.02 -6.64 -10.35
C PRO A 162 20.00 -6.99 -9.23
N GLY A 163 20.46 -8.24 -9.18
CA GLY A 163 21.66 -8.60 -8.49
C GLY A 163 22.92 -8.09 -9.21
N ALA A 164 24.08 -8.19 -8.56
CA ALA A 164 25.36 -7.80 -9.17
C ALA A 164 25.70 -8.60 -10.45
N ASP A 165 25.08 -9.75 -10.62
CA ASP A 165 25.14 -10.58 -11.84
C ASP A 165 24.17 -10.15 -12.95
N GLY A 166 23.43 -9.06 -12.75
CA GLY A 166 22.43 -8.55 -13.69
C GLY A 166 21.13 -9.35 -13.75
N LYS A 167 20.92 -10.30 -12.83
CA LYS A 167 19.72 -11.15 -12.82
C LYS A 167 18.73 -10.71 -11.73
N VAL A 168 17.46 -10.92 -12.01
CA VAL A 168 16.36 -10.74 -11.04
C VAL A 168 16.13 -12.07 -10.31
N ASN A 169 15.68 -11.99 -9.06
CA ASN A 169 15.31 -13.17 -8.27
C ASN A 169 14.29 -14.04 -9.03
N PRO A 170 14.55 -15.36 -9.18
CA PRO A 170 13.66 -16.26 -9.94
C PRO A 170 12.22 -16.28 -9.40
N GLY A 171 12.01 -16.30 -8.07
CA GLY A 171 10.67 -16.29 -7.47
C GLY A 171 9.88 -15.02 -7.83
N THR A 172 10.56 -13.86 -7.88
CA THR A 172 9.96 -12.59 -8.31
C THR A 172 9.52 -12.65 -9.79
N LEU A 173 10.35 -13.21 -10.67
CA LEU A 173 10.01 -13.36 -12.10
C LEU A 173 8.84 -14.31 -12.32
N VAL A 174 8.81 -15.45 -11.62
CA VAL A 174 7.71 -16.42 -11.69
C VAL A 174 6.41 -15.78 -11.19
N ALA A 175 6.44 -15.07 -10.06
CA ALA A 175 5.27 -14.37 -9.54
C ALA A 175 4.77 -13.29 -10.52
N ALA A 176 5.66 -12.52 -11.13
CA ALA A 176 5.32 -11.51 -12.11
C ALA A 176 4.63 -12.12 -13.36
N HIS A 177 5.13 -13.26 -13.83
CA HIS A 177 4.52 -13.99 -14.93
C HIS A 177 3.13 -14.57 -14.56
N ILE A 178 2.99 -15.16 -13.36
CA ILE A 178 1.70 -15.67 -12.84
C ILE A 178 0.68 -14.53 -12.71
N ALA A 179 1.10 -13.37 -12.20
CA ALA A 179 0.23 -12.19 -12.03
C ALA A 179 -0.14 -11.54 -13.37
N GLY A 180 0.66 -11.73 -14.41
CA GLY A 180 0.44 -11.18 -15.74
C GLY A 180 1.04 -9.78 -15.93
N VAL A 181 2.24 -9.54 -15.42
CA VAL A 181 3.02 -8.32 -15.69
C VAL A 181 3.41 -8.31 -17.18
N ASP A 182 3.24 -7.16 -17.84
CA ASP A 182 3.50 -7.04 -19.28
C ASP A 182 4.99 -6.78 -19.58
N GLU A 183 5.67 -6.03 -18.70
CA GLU A 183 7.08 -5.69 -18.87
C GLU A 183 7.78 -5.60 -17.51
N ILE A 184 9.00 -6.14 -17.43
CA ILE A 184 9.81 -6.12 -16.20
C ILE A 184 11.14 -5.44 -16.52
N TYR A 185 11.52 -4.46 -15.69
CA TYR A 185 12.75 -3.70 -15.84
C TYR A 185 13.69 -3.90 -14.65
N LYS A 186 14.95 -4.14 -14.92
CA LYS A 186 16.03 -4.43 -13.97
C LYS A 186 16.60 -3.13 -13.42
N VAL A 187 15.84 -2.45 -12.58
CA VAL A 187 16.22 -1.19 -11.93
C VAL A 187 15.51 -1.05 -10.59
N GLY A 188 16.25 -0.60 -9.57
CA GLY A 188 15.75 -0.39 -8.21
C GLY A 188 15.84 1.06 -7.76
N GLY A 189 15.54 1.30 -6.49
CA GLY A 189 15.78 2.58 -5.81
C GLY A 189 14.94 3.76 -6.28
N ALA A 190 15.35 4.96 -5.85
CA ALA A 190 14.69 6.21 -6.21
C ALA A 190 14.72 6.50 -7.72
N GLN A 191 15.78 6.04 -8.42
CA GLN A 191 15.91 6.20 -9.88
C GLN A 191 14.84 5.38 -10.65
N ALA A 192 14.41 4.22 -10.15
CA ALA A 192 13.33 3.45 -10.74
C ALA A 192 11.99 4.20 -10.62
N ILE A 193 11.73 4.79 -9.44
CA ILE A 193 10.53 5.61 -9.21
C ILE A 193 10.52 6.84 -10.14
N ALA A 194 11.65 7.53 -10.26
CA ALA A 194 11.78 8.67 -11.18
C ALA A 194 11.57 8.25 -12.64
N ALA A 195 12.15 7.11 -13.07
CA ALA A 195 11.96 6.60 -14.42
C ALA A 195 10.48 6.28 -14.72
N MET A 196 9.76 5.64 -13.80
CA MET A 196 8.33 5.39 -13.95
C MET A 196 7.50 6.68 -13.93
N ALA A 197 7.87 7.67 -13.09
CA ALA A 197 7.12 8.91 -12.96
C ALA A 197 7.25 9.85 -14.15
N PHE A 198 8.41 9.92 -14.79
CA PHE A 198 8.69 10.88 -15.87
C PHE A 198 8.88 10.23 -17.24
N GLY A 199 9.14 8.93 -17.27
CA GLY A 199 9.53 8.20 -18.47
C GLY A 199 11.03 8.37 -18.78
N THR A 200 11.61 7.39 -19.44
CA THR A 200 12.94 7.44 -20.04
C THR A 200 12.86 6.84 -21.47
N GLN A 201 13.96 6.68 -22.14
CA GLN A 201 13.97 6.04 -23.46
C GLN A 201 13.56 4.56 -23.41
N SER A 202 13.90 3.87 -22.31
CA SER A 202 13.59 2.45 -22.10
C SER A 202 12.32 2.21 -21.30
N ILE A 203 12.02 3.05 -20.32
CA ILE A 203 10.91 2.86 -19.36
C ILE A 203 9.80 3.88 -19.65
N PRO A 204 8.57 3.43 -19.96
CA PRO A 204 7.46 4.34 -20.21
C PRO A 204 7.03 5.07 -18.92
N LYS A 205 6.53 6.30 -19.05
CA LYS A 205 5.84 6.99 -17.98
C LYS A 205 4.56 6.24 -17.63
N VAL A 206 4.28 6.13 -16.32
CA VAL A 206 3.06 5.48 -15.80
C VAL A 206 2.09 6.49 -15.19
N ASP A 207 0.85 6.07 -14.97
CA ASP A 207 -0.19 6.90 -14.34
C ASP A 207 -0.19 6.74 -12.81
N LYS A 208 0.20 5.56 -12.31
CA LYS A 208 0.28 5.24 -10.88
C LYS A 208 1.46 4.33 -10.59
N ILE A 209 2.15 4.58 -9.48
CA ILE A 209 3.21 3.72 -8.94
C ILE A 209 2.74 3.11 -7.63
N THR A 210 2.80 1.78 -7.54
CA THR A 210 2.50 1.03 -6.32
C THR A 210 3.68 0.16 -5.90
N GLY A 211 3.68 -0.26 -4.65
CA GLY A 211 4.66 -1.20 -4.11
C GLY A 211 5.49 -0.63 -2.97
N PRO A 212 5.91 -1.52 -2.04
CA PRO A 212 6.75 -1.18 -0.91
C PRO A 212 8.20 -0.93 -1.35
N GLY A 213 8.96 -0.22 -0.54
CA GLY A 213 10.38 0.00 -0.76
C GLY A 213 11.06 0.61 0.45
N ASN A 214 12.38 0.73 0.38
CA ASN A 214 13.15 1.40 1.43
C ASN A 214 12.85 2.91 1.48
N ILE A 215 13.47 3.60 2.44
CA ILE A 215 13.26 5.04 2.65
C ILE A 215 13.47 5.89 1.39
N PHE A 216 14.44 5.55 0.53
CA PHE A 216 14.71 6.29 -0.72
C PHE A 216 13.55 6.12 -1.72
N VAL A 217 12.95 4.94 -1.78
CA VAL A 217 11.77 4.65 -2.62
C VAL A 217 10.54 5.39 -2.08
N ALA A 218 10.31 5.36 -0.77
CA ALA A 218 9.20 6.06 -0.13
C ALA A 218 9.28 7.58 -0.34
N LEU A 219 10.47 8.17 -0.15
CA LEU A 219 10.71 9.59 -0.40
C LEU A 219 10.61 9.96 -1.88
N ALA A 220 11.05 9.09 -2.79
CA ALA A 220 10.91 9.31 -4.23
C ALA A 220 9.43 9.27 -4.65
N LYS A 221 8.63 8.33 -4.15
CA LYS A 221 7.17 8.30 -4.37
C LYS A 221 6.53 9.59 -3.87
N LYS A 222 6.86 10.03 -2.64
CA LYS A 222 6.40 11.31 -2.05
C LYS A 222 6.73 12.49 -2.95
N ALA A 223 7.97 12.58 -3.44
CA ALA A 223 8.42 13.70 -4.28
C ALA A 223 7.82 13.70 -5.69
N CYS A 224 7.49 12.52 -6.23
CA CYS A 224 6.87 12.38 -7.55
C CYS A 224 5.32 12.48 -7.51
N PHE A 225 4.70 12.45 -6.32
CA PHE A 225 3.25 12.59 -6.20
C PHE A 225 2.76 13.92 -6.79
N GLY A 226 1.72 13.86 -7.61
CA GLY A 226 1.23 15.00 -8.40
C GLY A 226 1.70 14.97 -9.87
N TYR A 227 2.88 14.40 -10.16
CA TYR A 227 3.29 14.06 -11.54
C TYR A 227 2.82 12.66 -11.93
N VAL A 228 2.71 11.79 -10.96
CA VAL A 228 2.19 10.43 -11.02
C VAL A 228 1.39 10.16 -9.76
N SER A 229 0.36 9.31 -9.80
CA SER A 229 -0.31 8.85 -8.58
C SER A 229 0.54 7.80 -7.87
N ILE A 230 0.35 7.66 -6.55
CA ILE A 230 0.99 6.60 -5.77
C ILE A 230 -0.05 5.85 -4.93
N ASP A 231 0.31 4.67 -4.38
CA ASP A 231 -0.48 3.96 -3.37
C ASP A 231 -0.48 4.73 -2.04
N SER A 232 0.62 4.67 -1.32
CA SER A 232 0.82 5.37 -0.04
C SER A 232 2.30 5.67 0.19
N ILE A 233 2.60 6.43 1.23
CA ILE A 233 3.96 6.63 1.74
C ILE A 233 4.14 5.62 2.87
N ALA A 234 4.66 4.43 2.53
CA ALA A 234 4.83 3.35 3.49
C ALA A 234 5.93 3.68 4.52
N GLY A 235 5.64 3.40 5.76
CA GLY A 235 6.60 3.34 6.85
C GLY A 235 6.92 1.91 7.26
N PRO A 236 7.60 1.73 8.41
CA PRO A 236 7.87 0.41 8.97
C PRO A 236 6.58 -0.31 9.34
N SER A 237 6.61 -1.63 9.26
CA SER A 237 5.48 -2.51 9.51
C SER A 237 4.99 -2.48 10.97
N GLU A 238 3.71 -2.76 11.20
CA GLU A 238 3.02 -2.62 12.47
C GLU A 238 2.03 -3.74 12.71
N ILE A 239 2.08 -4.33 13.91
CA ILE A 239 1.01 -5.18 14.42
C ILE A 239 0.50 -4.67 15.76
N LEU A 240 -0.81 -4.68 15.91
CA LEU A 240 -1.51 -4.42 17.16
C LEU A 240 -2.46 -5.58 17.43
N VAL A 241 -2.33 -6.20 18.58
CA VAL A 241 -3.21 -7.29 19.03
C VAL A 241 -4.07 -6.79 20.17
N ILE A 242 -5.39 -6.91 20.08
CA ILE A 242 -6.31 -6.76 21.21
C ILE A 242 -6.68 -8.16 21.68
N ALA A 243 -6.38 -8.47 22.94
CA ALA A 243 -6.66 -9.79 23.52
C ALA A 243 -7.24 -9.70 24.93
N ASP A 244 -8.20 -10.57 25.25
CA ASP A 244 -8.69 -10.78 26.62
C ASP A 244 -8.10 -12.05 27.24
N GLU A 245 -8.56 -12.43 28.43
CA GLU A 245 -8.07 -13.61 29.16
C GLU A 245 -8.31 -14.94 28.45
N THR A 246 -9.14 -14.98 27.42
CA THR A 246 -9.45 -16.22 26.68
C THR A 246 -8.42 -16.54 25.58
N ALA A 247 -7.59 -15.55 25.21
CA ALA A 247 -6.60 -15.70 24.15
C ALA A 247 -5.46 -16.66 24.54
N ASN A 248 -4.96 -17.41 23.57
CA ASN A 248 -3.80 -18.26 23.77
C ASN A 248 -2.50 -17.43 23.76
N PRO A 249 -1.74 -17.38 24.87
CA PRO A 249 -0.54 -16.54 24.95
C PRO A 249 0.55 -16.90 23.92
N ARG A 250 0.60 -18.16 23.49
CA ARG A 250 1.57 -18.60 22.47
C ARG A 250 1.23 -18.07 21.08
N TYR A 251 -0.07 -17.98 20.75
CA TYR A 251 -0.52 -17.44 19.47
C TYR A 251 -0.23 -15.93 19.43
N VAL A 252 -0.67 -15.20 20.46
CA VAL A 252 -0.36 -13.77 20.59
C VAL A 252 1.14 -13.48 20.48
N ALA A 253 1.98 -14.25 21.16
CA ALA A 253 3.43 -14.08 21.09
C ALA A 253 3.99 -14.35 19.69
N ALA A 254 3.49 -15.39 19.00
CA ALA A 254 3.92 -15.72 17.65
C ALA A 254 3.52 -14.61 16.64
N ASP A 255 2.30 -14.09 16.76
CA ASP A 255 1.78 -13.05 15.87
C ASP A 255 2.51 -11.70 16.07
N LEU A 256 2.84 -11.33 17.32
CA LEU A 256 3.68 -10.16 17.58
C LEU A 256 5.08 -10.30 16.95
N LEU A 257 5.64 -11.51 16.96
CA LEU A 257 6.98 -11.78 16.44
C LEU A 257 7.02 -11.88 14.91
N SER A 258 5.94 -12.30 14.26
CA SER A 258 5.85 -12.32 12.80
C SER A 258 6.08 -10.91 12.21
N GLN A 259 5.60 -9.88 12.90
CA GLN A 259 5.82 -8.50 12.48
C GLN A 259 7.17 -7.94 12.93
N ALA A 260 7.61 -8.27 14.15
CA ALA A 260 8.87 -7.76 14.70
C ALA A 260 10.11 -8.24 13.90
N GLU A 261 10.01 -9.35 13.15
CA GLU A 261 11.09 -9.84 12.31
C GLU A 261 11.28 -9.09 10.98
N HIS A 262 10.33 -8.25 10.57
CA HIS A 262 10.38 -7.54 9.30
C HIS A 262 11.50 -6.50 9.26
N ASP A 263 11.61 -5.65 10.31
CA ASP A 263 12.57 -4.55 10.37
C ASP A 263 12.84 -4.13 11.82
N GLU A 264 14.00 -3.52 12.09
CA GLU A 264 14.37 -2.98 13.41
C GLU A 264 13.43 -1.85 13.89
N LEU A 265 12.71 -1.21 12.96
CA LEU A 265 11.71 -0.17 13.22
C LEU A 265 10.27 -0.71 13.26
N ALA A 266 10.05 -2.01 13.04
CA ALA A 266 8.72 -2.60 13.15
C ALA A 266 8.17 -2.44 14.57
N SER A 267 6.85 -2.28 14.72
CA SER A 267 6.20 -2.23 16.04
C SER A 267 5.31 -3.42 16.28
N ALA A 268 5.36 -3.94 17.52
CA ALA A 268 4.55 -5.05 17.98
C ALA A 268 3.90 -4.68 19.32
N ILE A 269 2.57 -4.49 19.32
CA ILE A 269 1.82 -3.97 20.45
C ILE A 269 0.71 -4.94 20.83
N LEU A 270 0.68 -5.36 22.09
CA LEU A 270 -0.45 -6.05 22.70
C LEU A 270 -1.23 -5.08 23.59
N ILE A 271 -2.54 -5.02 23.44
CA ILE A 271 -3.46 -4.35 24.39
C ILE A 271 -4.33 -5.41 25.04
N THR A 272 -4.31 -5.50 26.37
CA THR A 272 -5.06 -6.52 27.10
C THR A 272 -5.60 -6.01 28.45
N THR A 273 -6.75 -6.55 28.84
CA THR A 273 -7.31 -6.35 30.19
C THR A 273 -6.73 -7.34 31.21
N SER A 274 -6.03 -8.41 30.73
CA SER A 274 -5.54 -9.52 31.57
C SER A 274 -4.06 -9.37 31.87
N LYS A 275 -3.73 -9.06 33.14
CA LYS A 275 -2.33 -9.07 33.62
C LYS A 275 -1.69 -10.45 33.47
N THR A 276 -2.46 -11.53 33.70
CA THR A 276 -1.99 -12.91 33.56
C THR A 276 -1.59 -13.21 32.12
N LEU A 277 -2.43 -12.82 31.16
CA LEU A 277 -2.10 -12.99 29.72
C LEU A 277 -0.85 -12.18 29.37
N ALA A 278 -0.74 -10.94 29.81
CA ALA A 278 0.41 -10.08 29.57
C ALA A 278 1.72 -10.71 30.02
N ASP A 279 1.76 -11.30 31.22
CA ASP A 279 2.95 -11.96 31.77
C ASP A 279 3.27 -13.23 30.99
N GLN A 280 2.26 -14.04 30.63
CA GLN A 280 2.45 -15.26 29.85
C GLN A 280 2.94 -14.96 28.42
N VAL A 281 2.39 -13.96 27.76
CA VAL A 281 2.84 -13.53 26.43
C VAL A 281 4.30 -13.07 26.47
N SER A 282 4.69 -12.30 27.48
CA SER A 282 6.09 -11.85 27.64
C SER A 282 7.06 -13.03 27.75
N ILE A 283 6.68 -14.08 28.51
CA ILE A 283 7.49 -15.29 28.66
C ILE A 283 7.58 -16.06 27.32
N GLU A 284 6.48 -16.23 26.59
CA GLU A 284 6.48 -16.94 25.32
C GLU A 284 7.24 -16.15 24.22
N VAL A 285 7.18 -14.81 24.22
CA VAL A 285 8.02 -13.99 23.34
C VAL A 285 9.50 -14.27 23.56
N ASP A 286 9.98 -14.23 24.81
CA ASP A 286 11.39 -14.51 25.12
C ASP A 286 11.80 -15.93 24.70
N ARG A 287 10.89 -16.90 24.90
CA ARG A 287 11.09 -18.29 24.50
C ARG A 287 11.23 -18.47 22.98
N PHE A 288 10.38 -17.80 22.20
CA PHE A 288 10.41 -17.89 20.73
C PHE A 288 11.62 -17.17 20.15
N VAL A 289 11.91 -15.94 20.61
CA VAL A 289 13.07 -15.15 20.15
C VAL A 289 14.37 -15.93 20.25
N ALA A 290 14.54 -16.75 21.28
CA ALA A 290 15.75 -17.57 21.46
C ALA A 290 16.02 -18.53 20.29
N ASN A 291 14.99 -18.92 19.51
CA ASN A 291 15.05 -19.94 18.46
C ASN A 291 14.82 -19.39 17.04
N LEU A 292 14.47 -18.10 16.89
CA LEU A 292 14.18 -17.49 15.59
C LEU A 292 15.45 -17.02 14.89
N SER A 293 15.49 -17.17 13.57
CA SER A 293 16.66 -16.88 12.74
C SER A 293 17.03 -15.40 12.67
N ARG A 294 16.03 -14.49 12.76
CA ARG A 294 16.23 -13.04 12.68
C ARG A 294 16.26 -12.37 14.06
N ARG A 295 16.76 -13.07 15.05
CA ARG A 295 16.77 -12.67 16.46
C ARG A 295 17.24 -11.23 16.70
N GLU A 296 18.34 -10.81 16.10
CA GLU A 296 18.90 -9.46 16.31
C GLU A 296 17.94 -8.35 15.86
N ILE A 297 17.25 -8.55 14.75
CA ILE A 297 16.24 -7.60 14.23
C ILE A 297 15.05 -7.57 15.18
N ILE A 298 14.55 -8.74 15.58
CA ILE A 298 13.42 -8.87 16.50
C ILE A 298 13.72 -8.18 17.83
N GLU A 299 14.89 -8.45 18.42
CA GLU A 299 15.29 -7.85 19.70
C GLU A 299 15.34 -6.31 19.62
N LYS A 300 15.84 -5.74 18.53
CA LYS A 300 15.86 -4.28 18.32
C LYS A 300 14.45 -3.71 18.17
N SER A 301 13.61 -4.34 17.35
CA SER A 301 12.21 -3.97 17.18
C SER A 301 11.46 -3.97 18.50
N LEU A 302 11.51 -5.07 19.25
CA LEU A 302 10.82 -5.20 20.54
C LEU A 302 11.35 -4.26 21.62
N ASN A 303 12.66 -4.01 21.66
CA ASN A 303 13.27 -3.08 22.63
C ASN A 303 12.84 -1.63 22.39
N ASN A 304 12.71 -1.24 21.13
CA ASN A 304 12.36 0.12 20.75
C ASN A 304 10.84 0.34 20.69
N TYR A 305 10.10 -0.59 20.06
CA TYR A 305 8.69 -0.41 19.68
C TYR A 305 7.79 -1.58 20.10
N GLY A 306 8.25 -2.46 21.00
CA GLY A 306 7.48 -3.56 21.56
C GLY A 306 6.80 -3.17 22.88
N TYR A 307 5.46 -3.22 22.93
CA TYR A 307 4.67 -2.84 24.11
C TYR A 307 3.62 -3.90 24.45
N ILE A 308 3.38 -4.09 25.73
CA ILE A 308 2.20 -4.76 26.28
C ILE A 308 1.48 -3.72 27.15
N LEU A 309 0.32 -3.27 26.69
CA LEU A 309 -0.48 -2.25 27.35
C LEU A 309 -1.59 -2.90 28.17
N LEU A 310 -1.58 -2.65 29.47
CA LEU A 310 -2.66 -3.06 30.37
C LEU A 310 -3.71 -1.97 30.43
N VAL A 311 -4.94 -2.30 30.07
CA VAL A 311 -6.11 -1.42 30.08
C VAL A 311 -7.16 -1.91 31.07
N ASP A 312 -8.05 -1.01 31.50
CA ASP A 312 -9.09 -1.32 32.46
C ASP A 312 -10.36 -1.91 31.78
N SER A 313 -10.51 -1.75 30.46
CA SER A 313 -11.64 -2.29 29.69
C SER A 313 -11.32 -2.53 28.22
N LEU A 314 -12.13 -3.37 27.55
CA LEU A 314 -12.06 -3.57 26.11
C LEU A 314 -12.50 -2.32 25.33
N ASP A 315 -13.29 -1.42 25.91
CA ASP A 315 -13.63 -0.13 25.30
C ASP A 315 -12.40 0.76 25.23
N GLU A 316 -11.63 0.84 26.31
CA GLU A 316 -10.36 1.56 26.32
C GLU A 316 -9.33 0.96 25.34
N ALA A 317 -9.35 -0.38 25.19
CA ALA A 317 -8.53 -1.06 24.18
C ALA A 317 -8.92 -0.62 22.75
N ALA A 318 -10.22 -0.56 22.44
CA ALA A 318 -10.72 -0.11 21.15
C ALA A 318 -10.37 1.35 20.87
N ASP A 319 -10.57 2.24 21.84
CA ASP A 319 -10.24 3.65 21.70
C ASP A 319 -8.74 3.86 21.45
N THR A 320 -7.90 3.12 22.16
CA THR A 320 -6.44 3.18 21.98
C THR A 320 -6.02 2.62 20.62
N ALA A 321 -6.61 1.50 20.19
CA ALA A 321 -6.34 0.94 18.85
C ALA A 321 -6.76 1.91 17.75
N ASN A 322 -7.89 2.58 17.88
CA ASN A 322 -8.34 3.61 16.94
C ASN A 322 -7.41 4.83 16.91
N GLU A 323 -6.79 5.20 18.04
CA GLU A 323 -5.80 6.26 18.10
C GLU A 323 -4.46 5.86 17.45
N ILE A 324 -4.03 4.62 17.63
CA ILE A 324 -2.81 4.08 16.98
C ILE A 324 -3.03 3.95 15.47
N ALA A 325 -4.20 3.44 15.07
CA ALA A 325 -4.57 3.19 13.68
C ALA A 325 -3.52 2.32 12.95
N SER A 326 -3.23 1.15 13.53
CA SER A 326 -2.19 0.22 13.10
C SER A 326 -2.44 -0.35 11.72
N GLU A 327 -1.37 -0.76 11.05
CA GLU A 327 -1.38 -1.51 9.79
C GLU A 327 -2.16 -2.81 9.92
N HIS A 328 -1.74 -3.70 10.81
CA HIS A 328 -2.42 -4.95 11.13
C HIS A 328 -3.06 -4.84 12.51
N LEU A 329 -4.33 -5.21 12.61
CA LEU A 329 -5.06 -5.31 13.88
C LEU A 329 -5.63 -6.71 14.04
N GLU A 330 -5.14 -7.45 15.03
CA GLU A 330 -5.71 -8.73 15.43
C GLU A 330 -6.62 -8.59 16.64
N ILE A 331 -7.76 -9.25 16.63
CA ILE A 331 -8.74 -9.24 17.72
C ILE A 331 -8.91 -10.67 18.23
N LEU A 332 -8.25 -10.97 19.34
CA LEU A 332 -8.21 -12.27 20.00
C LEU A 332 -9.00 -12.22 21.32
N THR A 333 -10.26 -11.82 21.22
CA THR A 333 -11.20 -11.74 22.36
C THR A 333 -12.26 -12.82 22.25
N LYS A 334 -12.99 -13.07 23.34
CA LYS A 334 -14.11 -14.02 23.39
C LYS A 334 -15.15 -13.77 22.29
N ASP A 335 -15.40 -12.49 21.96
CA ASP A 335 -16.29 -12.10 20.86
C ASP A 335 -15.59 -11.07 19.96
N PRO A 336 -14.80 -11.55 18.98
CA PRO A 336 -14.05 -10.67 18.09
C PRO A 336 -14.95 -9.86 17.15
N PHE A 337 -16.13 -10.37 16.77
CA PHE A 337 -17.07 -9.66 15.91
C PHE A 337 -17.73 -8.48 16.63
N ALA A 338 -18.11 -8.63 17.91
CA ALA A 338 -18.60 -7.52 18.72
C ALA A 338 -17.51 -6.45 18.90
N MET A 339 -16.28 -6.87 19.17
CA MET A 339 -15.14 -5.96 19.32
C MET A 339 -14.85 -5.20 18.02
N MET A 340 -14.90 -5.85 16.87
CA MET A 340 -14.69 -5.24 15.55
C MET A 340 -15.63 -4.04 15.32
N THR A 341 -16.88 -4.07 15.83
CA THR A 341 -17.82 -2.96 15.64
C THR A 341 -17.37 -1.65 16.27
N LYS A 342 -16.41 -1.68 17.20
CA LYS A 342 -15.83 -0.51 17.88
C LYS A 342 -14.58 0.02 17.18
N ILE A 343 -14.04 -0.74 16.21
CA ILE A 343 -12.84 -0.36 15.46
C ILE A 343 -13.22 0.49 14.24
N ARG A 344 -12.53 1.60 14.08
CA ARG A 344 -12.70 2.54 12.96
C ARG A 344 -11.45 2.65 12.10
N ASN A 345 -10.29 2.50 12.70
CA ASN A 345 -9.01 2.81 12.07
C ASN A 345 -8.07 1.59 12.21
N ALA A 346 -7.98 0.83 11.13
CA ALA A 346 -7.00 -0.25 10.97
C ALA A 346 -6.76 -0.47 9.47
N GLY A 347 -5.56 -0.87 9.09
CA GLY A 347 -5.26 -1.25 7.71
C GLY A 347 -5.96 -2.55 7.35
N ALA A 348 -5.79 -3.60 8.17
CA ALA A 348 -6.53 -4.85 8.07
C ALA A 348 -6.96 -5.32 9.48
N ILE A 349 -8.10 -6.02 9.56
CA ILE A 349 -8.63 -6.57 10.82
C ILE A 349 -8.70 -8.08 10.70
N PHE A 350 -8.06 -8.77 11.64
CA PHE A 350 -8.01 -10.23 11.75
C PHE A 350 -8.84 -10.66 12.96
N LEU A 351 -9.76 -11.61 12.78
CA LEU A 351 -10.76 -11.96 13.79
C LEU A 351 -10.58 -13.40 14.26
N GLY A 352 -10.25 -13.54 15.54
CA GLY A 352 -10.15 -14.84 16.22
C GLY A 352 -8.80 -15.54 16.03
N GLU A 353 -8.58 -16.56 16.82
CA GLU A 353 -7.29 -17.22 17.04
C GLU A 353 -6.67 -17.94 15.82
N TYR A 354 -7.45 -18.16 14.77
CA TYR A 354 -7.00 -18.80 13.52
C TYR A 354 -6.81 -17.83 12.36
N SER A 355 -6.88 -16.53 12.63
CA SER A 355 -6.76 -15.46 11.63
C SER A 355 -5.53 -14.62 11.93
N SER A 356 -4.34 -15.23 11.81
CA SER A 356 -3.07 -14.55 12.02
C SER A 356 -2.64 -13.70 10.84
N GLU A 357 -1.79 -12.72 11.07
CA GLU A 357 -1.26 -11.81 10.05
C GLU A 357 -0.65 -12.53 8.84
N PRO A 358 0.20 -13.59 8.97
CA PRO A 358 0.76 -14.28 7.80
C PRO A 358 -0.29 -14.94 6.90
N LEU A 359 -1.48 -15.28 7.42
CA LEU A 359 -2.59 -15.73 6.58
C LEU A 359 -3.03 -14.63 5.61
N GLY A 360 -3.13 -13.39 6.08
CA GLY A 360 -3.45 -12.23 5.26
C GLY A 360 -2.36 -11.93 4.24
N ASP A 361 -1.12 -11.97 4.67
CA ASP A 361 0.03 -11.63 3.84
C ASP A 361 0.22 -12.55 2.64
N TYR A 362 -0.12 -13.83 2.81
CA TYR A 362 0.22 -14.81 1.78
C TYR A 362 -0.97 -15.48 1.09
N PHE A 363 -2.13 -15.65 1.77
CA PHE A 363 -3.09 -16.62 1.24
C PHE A 363 -4.57 -16.26 1.33
N ALA A 364 -4.99 -15.38 2.25
CA ALA A 364 -6.42 -15.08 2.45
C ALA A 364 -7.09 -14.36 1.27
N GLY A 365 -6.32 -13.54 0.55
CA GLY A 365 -6.83 -12.80 -0.60
C GLY A 365 -6.94 -11.27 -0.44
N PRO A 366 -7.33 -10.71 0.73
CA PRO A 366 -7.17 -9.28 0.98
C PRO A 366 -5.75 -8.80 0.77
N ASN A 367 -5.60 -7.52 0.41
CA ASN A 367 -4.30 -6.96 0.05
C ASN A 367 -3.44 -6.69 1.30
N HIS A 368 -2.15 -7.04 1.23
CA HIS A 368 -1.18 -6.76 2.28
C HIS A 368 -0.42 -5.42 2.13
N VAL A 369 -0.67 -4.68 1.04
CA VAL A 369 -0.16 -3.31 0.90
C VAL A 369 -1.09 -2.40 1.69
N LEU A 370 -0.74 -2.19 2.94
CA LEU A 370 -1.59 -1.56 3.95
C LEU A 370 -1.08 -0.17 4.33
N PRO A 371 -1.94 0.71 4.84
CA PRO A 371 -1.53 1.99 5.39
C PRO A 371 -0.80 1.79 6.73
N THR A 372 0.35 2.45 6.90
CA THR A 372 1.21 2.40 8.09
C THR A 372 1.27 3.76 8.80
N ASN A 373 1.91 3.84 9.96
CA ASN A 373 2.14 5.10 10.71
C ASN A 373 0.87 5.89 11.02
N GLY A 374 -0.20 5.18 11.40
CA GLY A 374 -1.48 5.80 11.74
C GLY A 374 -2.27 6.34 10.55
N THR A 375 -1.82 6.10 9.32
CA THR A 375 -2.50 6.60 8.11
C THR A 375 -3.75 5.79 7.77
N ALA A 376 -4.01 4.65 8.44
CA ALA A 376 -5.27 3.92 8.36
C ALA A 376 -6.50 4.76 8.78
N ARG A 377 -6.29 5.97 9.32
CA ARG A 377 -7.36 6.96 9.57
C ARG A 377 -7.96 7.54 8.29
N PHE A 378 -7.23 7.51 7.16
CA PHE A 378 -7.64 8.15 5.90
C PHE A 378 -7.17 7.40 4.64
N PHE A 379 -6.27 6.43 4.76
CA PHE A 379 -5.91 5.52 3.68
C PHE A 379 -6.53 4.15 3.88
N SER A 380 -6.67 3.42 2.79
CA SER A 380 -7.15 2.03 2.73
C SER A 380 -6.06 1.10 2.23
N PRO A 381 -6.22 -0.23 2.40
CA PRO A 381 -5.42 -1.21 1.67
C PRO A 381 -5.47 -0.97 0.17
N LEU A 382 -4.39 -1.30 -0.53
CA LEU A 382 -4.37 -1.24 -1.99
C LEU A 382 -5.51 -2.10 -2.55
N ASN A 383 -6.31 -1.52 -3.43
CA ASN A 383 -7.52 -2.16 -3.93
C ASN A 383 -7.80 -1.78 -5.40
N VAL A 384 -8.88 -2.30 -5.97
CA VAL A 384 -9.26 -2.04 -7.37
C VAL A 384 -9.54 -0.55 -7.63
N ASP A 385 -10.15 0.16 -6.68
CA ASP A 385 -10.43 1.60 -6.82
C ASP A 385 -9.17 2.45 -7.01
N ASP A 386 -8.02 1.98 -6.53
CA ASP A 386 -6.72 2.64 -6.71
C ASP A 386 -6.28 2.72 -8.18
N PHE A 387 -6.76 1.81 -8.99
CA PHE A 387 -6.44 1.70 -10.41
C PHE A 387 -7.58 2.20 -11.30
N LEU A 388 -8.65 2.75 -10.71
CA LEU A 388 -9.80 3.31 -11.41
C LEU A 388 -9.83 4.83 -11.32
N LYS A 389 -10.22 5.48 -12.40
CA LYS A 389 -10.56 6.90 -12.40
C LYS A 389 -12.05 7.10 -12.71
N LYS A 390 -12.62 8.11 -12.08
CA LYS A 390 -14.05 8.43 -12.14
C LYS A 390 -14.22 9.80 -12.78
N THR A 391 -15.10 9.88 -13.79
CA THR A 391 -15.38 11.12 -14.53
C THR A 391 -16.87 11.39 -14.48
N SER A 392 -17.28 12.57 -14.04
CA SER A 392 -18.67 13.00 -14.03
C SER A 392 -19.18 13.20 -15.45
N ILE A 393 -20.40 12.76 -15.71
CA ILE A 393 -21.12 12.96 -16.97
C ILE A 393 -22.32 13.85 -16.67
N ILE A 394 -22.43 14.95 -17.40
CA ILE A 394 -23.49 15.95 -17.27
C ILE A 394 -24.06 16.20 -18.65
N SER A 395 -25.35 15.93 -18.83
CA SER A 395 -26.10 16.22 -20.06
C SER A 395 -27.45 16.83 -19.67
N TYR A 396 -27.73 18.00 -20.23
CA TYR A 396 -29.01 18.70 -20.04
C TYR A 396 -29.68 18.89 -21.37
N SER A 397 -30.99 18.69 -21.42
CA SER A 397 -31.81 19.17 -22.52
C SER A 397 -32.02 20.68 -22.44
N ARG A 398 -32.35 21.32 -23.57
CA ARG A 398 -32.70 22.77 -23.57
C ARG A 398 -33.84 23.07 -22.60
N PRO A 399 -34.98 22.33 -22.59
CA PRO A 399 -36.06 22.57 -21.64
C PRO A 399 -35.68 22.35 -20.17
N ALA A 400 -34.74 21.45 -19.87
CA ALA A 400 -34.26 21.24 -18.52
C ALA A 400 -33.37 22.41 -18.06
N LEU A 401 -32.47 22.88 -18.92
CA LEU A 401 -31.59 24.03 -18.61
C LEU A 401 -32.40 25.35 -18.50
N GLU A 402 -33.45 25.52 -19.31
CA GLU A 402 -34.32 26.68 -19.29
C GLU A 402 -34.99 26.94 -17.94
N LYS A 403 -35.25 25.87 -17.18
CA LYS A 403 -35.83 25.97 -15.84
C LYS A 403 -34.88 26.52 -14.77
N ILE A 404 -33.57 26.41 -14.98
CA ILE A 404 -32.55 26.72 -13.95
C ILE A 404 -31.51 27.74 -14.43
N HIS A 405 -31.55 28.21 -15.68
CA HIS A 405 -30.49 29.07 -16.23
C HIS A 405 -30.32 30.36 -15.44
N GLN A 406 -31.41 31.00 -14.99
CA GLN A 406 -31.37 32.21 -14.20
C GLN A 406 -30.70 32.03 -12.85
N ASP A 407 -30.93 30.90 -12.21
CA ASP A 407 -30.29 30.57 -10.93
C ASP A 407 -28.77 30.42 -11.12
N ILE A 408 -28.33 29.78 -12.21
CA ILE A 408 -26.90 29.61 -12.53
C ILE A 408 -26.27 30.99 -12.84
N GLU A 409 -26.96 31.83 -13.61
CA GLU A 409 -26.49 33.19 -13.93
C GLU A 409 -26.35 34.03 -12.65
N CYS A 410 -27.36 34.01 -11.79
CA CYS A 410 -27.37 34.71 -10.51
C CYS A 410 -26.18 34.22 -9.62
N PHE A 411 -25.94 32.91 -9.54
CA PHE A 411 -24.84 32.36 -8.77
C PHE A 411 -23.48 32.85 -9.27
N ALA A 412 -23.26 32.75 -10.59
CA ALA A 412 -22.01 33.18 -11.23
C ALA A 412 -21.75 34.69 -11.09
N GLU A 413 -22.80 35.51 -11.21
CA GLU A 413 -22.70 36.98 -11.04
C GLU A 413 -22.35 37.38 -9.60
N ASN A 414 -22.93 36.69 -8.59
CA ASN A 414 -22.59 36.94 -7.19
C ASN A 414 -21.15 36.51 -6.83
N GLU A 415 -20.56 35.56 -7.57
CA GLU A 415 -19.14 35.20 -7.47
C GLU A 415 -18.24 36.16 -8.31
N GLY A 416 -18.80 37.11 -9.04
CA GLY A 416 -18.06 37.99 -9.94
C GLY A 416 -17.60 37.35 -11.23
N LEU A 417 -18.12 36.16 -11.57
CA LEU A 417 -17.73 35.35 -12.72
C LEU A 417 -18.65 35.61 -13.92
N THR A 418 -18.57 36.81 -14.47
CA THR A 418 -19.46 37.27 -15.56
C THR A 418 -19.36 36.43 -16.84
N ALA A 419 -18.20 35.86 -17.15
CA ALA A 419 -18.04 34.95 -18.29
C ALA A 419 -18.79 33.62 -18.07
N HIS A 420 -18.90 33.13 -16.84
CA HIS A 420 -19.70 31.96 -16.49
C HIS A 420 -21.18 32.23 -16.67
N ALA A 421 -21.67 33.37 -16.16
CA ALA A 421 -23.06 33.84 -16.37
C ALA A 421 -23.37 33.96 -17.88
N ASN A 422 -22.49 34.63 -18.63
CA ASN A 422 -22.64 34.79 -20.08
C ASN A 422 -22.67 33.45 -20.83
N SER A 423 -21.87 32.46 -20.40
CA SER A 423 -21.88 31.14 -21.02
C SER A 423 -23.26 30.45 -20.96
N ILE A 424 -24.04 30.71 -19.92
CA ILE A 424 -25.42 30.22 -19.80
C ILE A 424 -26.39 31.11 -20.61
N ARG A 425 -26.29 32.42 -20.47
CA ARG A 425 -27.19 33.43 -21.08
C ARG A 425 -27.28 33.30 -22.60
N VAL A 426 -26.14 33.16 -23.30
CA VAL A 426 -26.09 33.07 -24.77
C VAL A 426 -26.83 31.86 -25.35
N ARG A 427 -27.12 30.82 -24.55
CA ARG A 427 -27.87 29.65 -24.98
C ARG A 427 -29.37 29.92 -25.13
N PHE A 428 -29.82 31.07 -24.61
CA PHE A 428 -31.23 31.49 -24.63
C PHE A 428 -31.43 32.82 -25.36
N GLU A 429 -30.37 33.46 -25.86
CA GLU A 429 -30.46 34.58 -26.76
C GLU A 429 -31.11 34.17 -28.09
N LYS A 430 -31.89 35.07 -28.69
CA LYS A 430 -32.43 34.85 -30.04
C LYS A 430 -31.28 35.03 -31.01
N GLU A 431 -31.13 34.12 -31.95
CA GLU A 431 -30.30 34.35 -33.13
C GLU A 431 -30.95 35.50 -33.93
N ASP A 432 -30.21 36.59 -34.13
CA ASP A 432 -30.64 37.72 -34.98
C ASP A 432 -30.66 37.32 -36.47
#